data_68f18e5fe83cf0ae28dfb02d51c1d004
#
_entry.id   68f18e5fe83cf0ae28dfb02d51c1d004
#
_cell.length_a   1.000
_cell.length_b   1.000
_cell.length_c   1.000
_cell.angle_alpha   90.00
_cell.angle_beta   90.00
_cell.angle_gamma   90.00
#
_symmetry.space_group_name_H-M   'P 1'
#
loop_
_entity.id
_entity.type
_entity.pdbx_description
1 polymer ?
#
loop_
_entity_poly.entity_id
_entity_poly.type
_entity_poly.pdbx_seq_one_letter_code
_entity_poly.pdbx_strand_id
1 'polypeptide(L)'
;MDFAGNGALLGQLHQRLGDRLRYSCLVGAAHWDQRGGLPKALPGPTPKLFFAPAQAEKRLKDWGGVAFQARLAEVWGEFSAFVGGWIQVRRGVGGSEVLEVYQDLLAGRSAPQLGYI
;
A
#
# COMPACT_ATOMS: atom_id res chain seq x y z
N MET A 1 7.16 2.42 6.28
CA MET A 1 5.87 1.75 5.93
C MET A 1 6.15 0.70 4.89
N ASP A 2 5.56 -0.47 5.03
CA ASP A 2 5.70 -1.59 4.10
C ASP A 2 4.40 -1.79 3.33
N PHE A 3 4.44 -1.56 2.02
CA PHE A 3 3.32 -1.77 1.09
C PHE A 3 3.42 -3.10 0.35
N ALA A 4 4.62 -3.68 0.30
CA ALA A 4 4.90 -4.87 -0.50
C ALA A 4 4.69 -6.17 0.27
N GLY A 5 4.86 -6.17 1.58
CA GLY A 5 4.73 -7.36 2.43
C GLY A 5 5.94 -8.30 2.34
N ASN A 6 7.13 -7.79 2.04
CA ASN A 6 8.34 -8.60 2.00
C ASN A 6 8.90 -8.81 3.41
N GLY A 7 8.59 -9.97 4.03
CA GLY A 7 8.99 -10.30 5.39
C GLY A 7 10.50 -10.40 5.59
N ALA A 8 11.26 -10.83 4.58
CA ALA A 8 12.72 -10.92 4.66
C ALA A 8 13.37 -9.53 4.74
N LEU A 9 12.93 -8.60 3.86
CA LEU A 9 13.40 -7.22 3.86
C LEU A 9 13.01 -6.51 5.17
N LEU A 10 11.79 -6.71 5.64
CA LEU A 10 11.33 -6.15 6.90
C LEU A 10 12.19 -6.64 8.07
N GLY A 11 12.51 -7.93 8.11
CA GLY A 11 13.40 -8.51 9.11
C GLY A 11 14.79 -7.88 9.10
N GLN A 12 15.39 -7.71 7.92
CA GLN A 12 16.69 -7.04 7.78
C GLN A 12 16.67 -5.58 8.25
N LEU A 13 15.61 -4.84 7.92
CA LEU A 13 15.44 -3.45 8.37
C LEU A 13 15.35 -3.36 9.90
N HIS A 14 14.57 -4.23 10.53
CA HIS A 14 14.45 -4.30 11.97
C HIS A 14 15.78 -4.64 12.65
N GLN A 15 16.50 -5.64 12.14
CA GLN A 15 17.81 -6.00 12.67
C GLN A 15 18.84 -4.87 12.55
N ARG A 16 18.85 -4.17 11.40
CA ARG A 16 19.81 -3.08 11.16
C ARG A 16 19.50 -1.81 11.95
N LEU A 17 18.23 -1.49 12.14
CA LEU A 17 17.80 -0.23 12.76
C LEU A 17 17.50 -0.39 14.25
N GLY A 18 16.97 -1.56 14.67
CA GLY A 18 16.60 -1.81 16.05
C GLY A 18 15.77 -0.68 16.65
N ASP A 19 16.20 -0.12 17.77
CA ASP A 19 15.52 0.96 18.50
C ASP A 19 15.55 2.32 17.77
N ARG A 20 16.36 2.47 16.73
CA ARG A 20 16.31 3.65 15.85
C ARG A 20 15.09 3.65 14.95
N LEU A 21 14.46 2.50 14.73
CA LEU A 21 13.19 2.41 14.04
C LEU A 21 12.08 2.88 14.99
N ARG A 22 11.45 4.01 14.69
CA ARG A 22 10.41 4.60 15.56
C ARG A 22 9.05 3.94 15.39
N TYR A 23 8.75 3.46 14.19
CA TYR A 23 7.46 2.88 13.87
C TYR A 23 7.58 1.89 12.72
N SER A 24 6.91 0.75 12.81
CA SER A 24 6.83 -0.26 11.76
C SER A 24 5.37 -0.47 11.37
N CYS A 25 5.03 -0.13 10.13
CA CYS A 25 3.67 -0.15 9.64
C CYS A 25 3.55 -1.06 8.42
N LEU A 26 2.68 -2.05 8.52
CA LEU A 26 2.33 -2.94 7.43
C LEU A 26 1.06 -2.42 6.77
N VAL A 27 1.11 -2.07 5.49
CA VAL A 27 -0.02 -1.50 4.75
C VAL A 27 -0.56 -2.47 3.72
N GLY A 28 0.32 -3.17 3.02
CA GLY A 28 -0.04 -4.06 1.92
C GLY A 28 0.72 -5.38 1.94
N ALA A 29 0.43 -6.21 0.96
CA ALA A 29 1.04 -7.51 0.74
C ALA A 29 1.02 -7.84 -0.75
N ALA A 30 1.57 -6.94 -1.57
CA ALA A 30 1.63 -7.11 -3.03
C ALA A 30 2.51 -8.31 -3.44
N HIS A 31 3.56 -8.60 -2.70
CA HIS A 31 4.41 -9.77 -2.88
C HIS A 31 3.84 -10.95 -2.10
N TRP A 32 2.75 -11.51 -2.60
CA TRP A 32 2.04 -12.62 -1.95
C TRP A 32 2.89 -13.89 -1.80
N ASP A 33 3.84 -14.12 -2.71
CA ASP A 33 4.84 -15.21 -2.72
C ASP A 33 5.93 -15.02 -1.64
N GLN A 34 6.20 -13.78 -1.25
CA GLN A 34 7.17 -13.41 -0.23
C GLN A 34 6.56 -13.28 1.17
N ARG A 35 5.33 -13.72 1.35
CA ARG A 35 4.63 -13.76 2.65
C ARG A 35 5.19 -14.80 3.64
N GLY A 36 6.46 -15.09 3.54
CA GLY A 36 7.16 -15.82 4.60
C GLY A 36 6.91 -15.11 5.93
N GLY A 37 6.34 -15.85 6.90
CA GLY A 37 5.88 -15.26 8.17
C GLY A 37 6.89 -14.32 8.77
N LEU A 38 6.39 -13.23 9.35
CA LEU A 38 7.22 -12.34 10.15
C LEU A 38 7.98 -13.16 11.19
N PRO A 39 9.28 -12.95 11.38
CA PRO A 39 10.02 -13.56 12.47
C PRO A 39 9.27 -13.35 13.78
N LYS A 40 9.20 -14.38 14.63
CA LYS A 40 8.45 -14.34 15.89
C LYS A 40 8.91 -13.23 16.84
N ALA A 41 10.16 -12.77 16.69
CA ALA A 41 10.71 -11.65 17.45
C ALA A 41 11.54 -10.78 16.50
N LEU A 42 11.20 -9.51 16.43
CA LEU A 42 11.96 -8.50 15.70
C LEU A 42 12.47 -7.46 16.70
N PRO A 43 13.73 -7.01 16.59
CA PRO A 43 14.22 -5.90 17.41
C PRO A 43 13.50 -4.60 17.04
N GLY A 44 13.34 -3.70 18.01
CA GLY A 44 12.64 -2.44 17.83
C GLY A 44 11.12 -2.55 17.91
N PRO A 45 10.34 -1.65 17.29
CA PRO A 45 8.90 -1.60 17.45
C PRO A 45 8.20 -2.78 16.76
N THR A 46 7.22 -3.35 17.44
CA THR A 46 6.37 -4.39 16.87
C THR A 46 5.65 -3.88 15.61
N PRO A 47 5.72 -4.58 14.47
CA PRO A 47 4.99 -4.21 13.26
C PRO A 47 3.48 -4.16 13.51
N LYS A 48 2.83 -3.09 13.08
CA LYS A 48 1.38 -2.89 13.21
C LYS A 48 0.72 -2.83 11.85
N LEU A 49 -0.35 -3.58 11.68
CA LEU A 49 -1.16 -3.53 10.46
C LEU A 49 -1.94 -2.21 10.41
N PHE A 50 -1.83 -1.51 9.30
CA PHE A 50 -2.71 -0.40 8.96
C PHE A 50 -3.98 -0.95 8.32
N PHE A 51 -5.08 -0.84 9.03
CA PHE A 51 -6.38 -1.26 8.53
C PHE A 51 -7.23 -0.02 8.22
N ALA A 52 -7.33 0.31 6.93
CA ALA A 52 -7.99 1.52 6.47
C ALA A 52 -9.44 1.70 6.97
N PRO A 53 -10.31 0.66 6.99
CA PRO A 53 -11.67 0.81 7.53
C PRO A 53 -11.69 1.26 8.99
N ALA A 54 -10.81 0.72 9.84
CA ALA A 54 -10.73 1.14 11.24
C ALA A 54 -10.27 2.61 11.39
N GLN A 55 -9.37 3.07 10.50
CA GLN A 55 -8.98 4.48 10.48
C GLN A 55 -10.12 5.38 10.00
N ALA A 56 -10.88 4.96 8.99
CA ALA A 56 -12.05 5.68 8.53
C ALA A 56 -13.11 5.80 9.66
N GLU A 57 -13.41 4.69 10.34
CA GLU A 57 -14.35 4.69 11.47
C GLU A 57 -13.90 5.64 12.59
N LYS A 58 -12.61 5.62 12.94
CA LYS A 58 -12.05 6.54 13.92
C LYS A 58 -12.24 8.00 13.48
N ARG A 59 -11.94 8.34 12.22
CA ARG A 59 -12.08 9.71 11.73
C ARG A 59 -13.53 10.16 11.61
N LEU A 60 -14.42 9.23 11.28
CA LEU A 60 -15.88 9.51 11.33
C LEU A 60 -16.34 9.87 12.74
N LYS A 61 -15.85 9.18 13.76
CA LYS A 61 -16.14 9.50 15.16
C LYS A 61 -15.53 10.84 15.61
N ASP A 62 -14.26 11.08 15.23
CA ASP A 62 -13.51 12.29 15.63
C ASP A 62 -14.05 13.57 14.98
N TRP A 63 -14.44 13.51 13.71
CA TRP A 63 -14.76 14.69 12.88
C TRP A 63 -16.24 14.82 12.49
N GLY A 64 -17.00 13.73 12.59
CA GLY A 64 -18.34 13.62 12.01
C GLY A 64 -18.32 13.36 10.50
N GLY A 65 -19.44 12.83 9.97
CA GLY A 65 -19.53 12.38 8.59
C GLY A 65 -19.28 13.48 7.55
N VAL A 66 -19.84 14.65 7.75
CA VAL A 66 -19.71 15.78 6.80
C VAL A 66 -18.26 16.24 6.69
N ALA A 67 -17.60 16.49 7.82
CA ALA A 67 -16.21 16.95 7.83
C ALA A 67 -15.24 15.85 7.30
N PHE A 68 -15.53 14.58 7.60
CA PHE A 68 -14.75 13.46 7.06
C PHE A 68 -14.82 13.42 5.54
N GLN A 69 -16.03 13.51 4.95
CA GLN A 69 -16.20 13.49 3.50
C GLN A 69 -15.55 14.70 2.80
N ALA A 70 -15.70 15.89 3.39
CA ALA A 70 -15.08 17.10 2.85
C ALA A 70 -13.53 16.97 2.81
N ARG A 71 -12.92 16.53 3.90
CA ARG A 71 -11.46 16.32 3.96
C ARG A 71 -10.99 15.22 3.03
N LEU A 72 -11.77 14.15 2.91
CA LEU A 72 -11.45 13.06 1.97
C LEU A 72 -11.47 13.55 0.53
N ALA A 73 -12.47 14.35 0.14
CA ALA A 73 -12.58 14.93 -1.20
C ALA A 73 -11.42 15.89 -1.50
N GLU A 74 -11.04 16.74 -0.55
CA GLU A 74 -9.91 17.66 -0.66
C GLU A 74 -8.60 16.89 -0.91
N VAL A 75 -8.24 15.96 -0.02
CA VAL A 75 -7.01 15.16 -0.13
C VAL A 75 -7.01 14.30 -1.39
N TRP A 76 -8.17 13.76 -1.78
CA TRP A 76 -8.28 13.00 -3.02
C TRP A 76 -8.06 13.88 -4.25
N GLY A 77 -8.56 15.10 -4.25
CA GLY A 77 -8.31 16.08 -5.32
C GLY A 77 -6.83 16.42 -5.47
N GLU A 78 -6.17 16.74 -4.37
CA GLU A 78 -4.72 17.02 -4.36
C GLU A 78 -3.90 15.82 -4.82
N PHE A 79 -4.20 14.63 -4.29
CA PHE A 79 -3.53 13.39 -4.68
C PHE A 79 -3.73 13.09 -6.17
N SER A 80 -4.95 13.21 -6.67
CA SER A 80 -5.26 12.94 -8.09
C SER A 80 -4.55 13.91 -9.03
N ALA A 81 -4.48 15.19 -8.65
CA ALA A 81 -3.73 16.19 -9.42
C ALA A 81 -2.22 15.88 -9.45
N PHE A 82 -1.65 15.52 -8.31
CA PHE A 82 -0.24 15.13 -8.22
C PHE A 82 0.06 13.86 -9.03
N VAL A 83 -0.76 12.84 -8.89
CA VAL A 83 -0.59 11.54 -9.54
C VAL A 83 -0.77 11.65 -11.05
N GLY A 84 -1.72 12.47 -11.51
CA GLY A 84 -1.97 12.72 -12.94
C GLY A 84 -0.77 13.25 -13.71
N GLY A 85 0.23 13.81 -13.01
CA GLY A 85 1.47 14.29 -13.63
C GLY A 85 2.48 13.18 -13.99
N TRP A 86 2.32 11.97 -13.45
CA TRP A 86 3.29 10.90 -13.68
C TRP A 86 2.69 9.49 -13.89
N ILE A 87 1.45 9.25 -13.50
CA ILE A 87 0.75 7.99 -13.83
C ILE A 87 0.25 8.03 -15.27
N GLN A 88 0.52 6.96 -16.00
CA GLN A 88 -0.03 6.70 -17.32
C GLN A 88 -1.18 5.71 -17.19
N VAL A 89 -2.36 6.10 -17.64
CA VAL A 89 -3.53 5.21 -17.64
C VAL A 89 -3.65 4.54 -19.00
N ARG A 90 -3.58 3.22 -19.01
CA ARG A 90 -3.81 2.37 -20.18
C ARG A 90 -5.20 1.75 -20.08
N ARG A 91 -6.02 1.96 -21.11
CA ARG A 91 -7.33 1.33 -21.20
C ARG A 91 -7.20 -0.01 -21.91
N GLY A 92 -7.69 -1.07 -21.27
CA GLY A 92 -7.80 -2.40 -21.87
C GLY A 92 -9.23 -2.70 -22.33
N VAL A 93 -9.37 -3.47 -23.39
CA VAL A 93 -10.67 -3.90 -23.93
C VAL A 93 -10.69 -5.42 -24.12
N GLY A 94 -11.63 -6.07 -23.43
CA GLY A 94 -11.88 -7.49 -23.60
C GLY A 94 -11.01 -8.41 -22.75
N GLY A 95 -11.36 -9.70 -22.72
CA GLY A 95 -10.75 -10.68 -21.83
C GLY A 95 -9.29 -11.01 -22.14
N SER A 96 -8.87 -10.90 -23.40
CA SER A 96 -7.48 -11.14 -23.80
C SER A 96 -6.51 -10.13 -23.19
N GLU A 97 -6.85 -8.84 -23.19
CA GLU A 97 -6.01 -7.81 -22.59
C GLU A 97 -5.99 -7.91 -21.06
N VAL A 98 -7.10 -8.28 -20.44
CA VAL A 98 -7.14 -8.55 -18.99
C VAL A 98 -6.17 -9.68 -18.62
N LEU A 99 -6.14 -10.76 -19.41
CA LEU A 99 -5.25 -11.89 -19.18
C LEU A 99 -3.77 -11.48 -19.36
N GLU A 100 -3.46 -10.70 -20.40
CA GLU A 100 -2.11 -10.19 -20.64
C GLU A 100 -1.62 -9.33 -19.48
N VAL A 101 -2.43 -8.36 -19.04
CA VAL A 101 -2.11 -7.49 -17.89
C VAL A 101 -1.92 -8.30 -16.62
N TYR A 102 -2.78 -9.30 -16.39
CA TYR A 102 -2.66 -10.19 -15.23
C TYR A 102 -1.34 -10.98 -15.25
N GLN A 103 -0.96 -11.53 -16.40
CA GLN A 103 0.30 -12.24 -16.55
C GLN A 103 1.51 -11.32 -16.36
N ASP A 104 1.45 -10.08 -16.84
CA ASP A 104 2.51 -9.09 -16.66
C ASP A 104 2.67 -8.68 -15.19
N LEU A 105 1.56 -8.52 -14.48
CA LEU A 105 1.57 -8.26 -13.03
C LEU A 105 2.19 -9.42 -12.25
N LEU A 106 1.78 -10.65 -12.54
CA LEU A 106 2.35 -11.85 -11.90
C LEU A 106 3.85 -12.00 -12.16
N ALA A 107 4.30 -11.64 -13.36
CA ALA A 107 5.70 -11.73 -13.73
C ALA A 107 6.54 -10.51 -13.31
N GLY A 108 5.94 -9.52 -12.62
CA GLY A 108 6.62 -8.30 -12.19
C GLY A 108 7.08 -7.40 -13.35
N ARG A 109 6.47 -7.52 -14.54
CA ARG A 109 6.85 -6.74 -15.73
C ARG A 109 6.12 -5.40 -15.84
N SER A 110 5.09 -5.18 -15.04
CA SER A 110 4.36 -3.91 -15.04
C SER A 110 5.19 -2.77 -14.47
N ALA A 111 5.27 -1.68 -15.22
CA ALA A 111 5.93 -0.47 -14.72
C ALA A 111 5.11 0.19 -13.61
N PRO A 112 5.75 0.70 -12.53
CA PRO A 112 5.04 1.27 -11.37
C PRO A 112 4.14 2.48 -11.70
N GLN A 113 4.43 3.17 -12.80
CA GLN A 113 3.66 4.33 -13.26
C GLN A 113 2.48 3.97 -14.17
N LEU A 114 2.26 2.70 -14.48
CA LEU A 114 1.13 2.27 -15.31
C LEU A 114 -0.07 1.90 -14.43
N GLY A 115 -1.21 2.56 -14.70
CA GLY A 115 -2.53 2.15 -14.24
C GLY A 115 -3.34 1.54 -15.38
N TYR A 116 -4.15 0.53 -15.09
CA TYR A 116 -5.01 -0.13 -16.09
C TYR A 116 -6.48 0.06 -15.73
N ILE A 117 -7.32 0.36 -16.71
CA ILE A 117 -8.78 0.49 -16.57
C ILE A 117 -9.51 -0.23 -17.71
#